data_9a5c5f8cf4cf91b81e797fbc1e13b3d6
#
_entry.id   9a5c5f8cf4cf91b81e797fbc1e13b3d6
#
_cell.length_a   1.000
_cell.length_b   1.000
_cell.length_c   1.000
_cell.angle_alpha   90.00
_cell.angle_beta   90.00
_cell.angle_gamma   90.00
#
_symmetry.space_group_name_H-M   'P 1'
#
loop_
_entity.id
_entity.type
_entity.pdbx_description
1 polymer ?
#
loop_
_entity_poly.entity_id
_entity_poly.type
_entity_poly.pdbx_seq_one_letter_code
_entity_poly.pdbx_strand_id
1 'polypeptide(L)'
;MFPDVPVVLGGVEASLRRLAHYDYWSDRVRHSILVDCPADIVVYGMAERPILEIAARLAAGEDICGLTDVRGTAVRFRDEPEQAWRHLAGARDREEVWLPSYEEIVADKRVYAEFSRLYHLEHNPDNARILVQKHGRELVYVNPPAPPPSTESIDAEYELPFTRLPHPMYGEAKIPAWEQIRFSVTIMRGCAAGCSFCCITEHQGRDVVSRSEASTPPSTTGTSGNSFFSFLV
;
A
#
# COMPACT_ATOMS: atom_id res chain seq x y z
N MET A 1 -23.39 -11.94 -3.88
CA MET A 1 -21.92 -12.10 -3.85
C MET A 1 -21.50 -12.37 -5.31
N PHE A 2 -20.46 -11.74 -5.78
CA PHE A 2 -19.98 -11.84 -7.17
C PHE A 2 -18.67 -12.63 -7.18
N PRO A 3 -18.72 -13.97 -7.26
CA PRO A 3 -17.55 -14.83 -7.09
C PRO A 3 -16.49 -14.66 -8.18
N ASP A 4 -16.89 -14.16 -9.34
CA ASP A 4 -16.02 -14.06 -10.52
C ASP A 4 -15.49 -12.61 -10.72
N VAL A 5 -15.72 -11.73 -9.74
CA VAL A 5 -15.24 -10.35 -9.84
C VAL A 5 -13.91 -10.23 -9.09
N PRO A 6 -12.81 -9.79 -9.76
CA PRO A 6 -11.53 -9.57 -9.14
C PRO A 6 -11.62 -8.56 -7.99
N VAL A 7 -10.95 -8.86 -6.88
CA VAL A 7 -10.93 -8.00 -5.68
C VAL A 7 -9.53 -7.49 -5.43
N VAL A 8 -9.35 -6.19 -5.60
CA VAL A 8 -8.10 -5.47 -5.30
C VAL A 8 -8.28 -4.65 -4.04
N LEU A 9 -7.45 -4.89 -3.04
CA LEU A 9 -7.41 -4.10 -1.80
C LEU A 9 -6.34 -3.03 -1.86
N GLY A 10 -6.64 -1.87 -1.28
CA GLY A 10 -5.70 -0.77 -1.13
C GLY A 10 -5.91 0.01 0.15
N GLY A 11 -5.20 1.13 0.28
CA GLY A 11 -5.24 1.99 1.44
C GLY A 11 -4.26 1.59 2.54
N VAL A 12 -4.13 2.45 3.55
CA VAL A 12 -3.09 2.31 4.59
C VAL A 12 -3.19 0.99 5.35
N GLU A 13 -4.39 0.56 5.70
CA GLU A 13 -4.59 -0.66 6.49
C GLU A 13 -4.20 -1.90 5.69
N ALA A 14 -4.65 -2.05 4.45
CA ALA A 14 -4.28 -3.17 3.59
C ALA A 14 -2.78 -3.19 3.31
N SER A 15 -2.20 -2.03 3.07
CA SER A 15 -0.76 -1.87 2.86
C SER A 15 0.07 -2.36 4.05
N LEU A 16 -0.30 -1.99 5.27
CA LEU A 16 0.41 -2.39 6.49
C LEU A 16 0.20 -3.86 6.86
N ARG A 17 -0.90 -4.45 6.40
CA ARG A 17 -1.27 -5.86 6.66
C ARG A 17 -0.93 -6.81 5.51
N ARG A 18 -0.14 -6.39 4.53
CA ARG A 18 0.22 -7.23 3.36
C ARG A 18 1.08 -8.44 3.70
N LEU A 19 1.77 -8.43 4.84
CA LEU A 19 2.53 -9.52 5.42
C LEU A 19 2.00 -9.86 6.82
N ALA A 20 2.62 -10.81 7.52
CA ALA A 20 2.33 -11.02 8.94
C ALA A 20 2.53 -9.72 9.72
N HIS A 21 1.63 -9.42 10.64
CA HIS A 21 1.66 -8.16 11.37
C HIS A 21 1.13 -8.35 12.79
N TYR A 22 1.60 -7.51 13.71
CA TYR A 22 1.08 -7.46 15.06
C TYR A 22 -0.18 -6.59 15.11
N ASP A 23 -1.28 -7.20 15.51
CA ASP A 23 -2.55 -6.51 15.76
C ASP A 23 -2.67 -6.23 17.27
N TYR A 24 -2.49 -4.97 17.64
CA TYR A 24 -2.51 -4.56 19.03
C TYR A 24 -3.90 -4.63 19.67
N TRP A 25 -4.97 -4.59 18.89
CA TRP A 25 -6.33 -4.72 19.41
C TRP A 25 -6.60 -6.13 19.93
N SER A 26 -6.14 -7.15 19.22
CA SER A 26 -6.27 -8.54 19.61
C SER A 26 -5.05 -9.08 20.37
N ASP A 27 -4.00 -8.26 20.56
CA ASP A 27 -2.73 -8.60 21.20
C ASP A 27 -2.10 -9.87 20.62
N ARG A 28 -2.07 -9.95 19.29
CA ARG A 28 -1.51 -11.12 18.60
C ARG A 28 -0.94 -10.79 17.23
N VAL A 29 -0.06 -11.64 16.74
CA VAL A 29 0.35 -11.63 15.35
C VAL A 29 -0.77 -12.23 14.50
N ARG A 30 -1.11 -11.56 13.40
CA ARG A 30 -2.10 -11.98 12.40
C ARG A 30 -1.41 -12.38 11.11
N HIS A 31 -2.09 -13.19 10.31
CA HIS A 31 -1.68 -13.48 8.94
C HIS A 31 -1.69 -12.23 8.06
N SER A 32 -1.10 -12.35 6.86
CA SER A 32 -1.36 -11.38 5.80
C SER A 32 -2.86 -11.22 5.55
N ILE A 33 -3.30 -10.01 5.25
CA ILE A 33 -4.69 -9.74 4.88
C ILE A 33 -5.12 -10.55 3.65
N LEU A 34 -4.21 -10.91 2.75
CA LEU A 34 -4.47 -11.78 1.61
C LEU A 34 -4.82 -13.23 2.02
N VAL A 35 -4.37 -13.68 3.19
CA VAL A 35 -4.73 -14.98 3.75
C VAL A 35 -6.05 -14.91 4.50
N ASP A 36 -6.29 -13.81 5.21
CA ASP A 36 -7.46 -13.61 6.07
C ASP A 36 -8.72 -13.20 5.28
N CYS A 37 -8.61 -12.72 4.05
CA CYS A 37 -9.76 -12.28 3.26
C CYS A 37 -9.71 -12.78 1.80
N PRO A 38 -10.85 -12.82 1.09
CA PRO A 38 -10.94 -13.29 -0.29
C PRO A 38 -10.53 -12.20 -1.30
N ALA A 39 -9.40 -11.53 -1.08
CA ALA A 39 -8.82 -10.61 -2.04
C ALA A 39 -7.78 -11.31 -2.91
N ASP A 40 -7.63 -10.84 -4.14
CA ASP A 40 -6.70 -11.38 -5.11
C ASP A 40 -5.35 -10.64 -5.05
N ILE A 41 -5.40 -9.32 -4.98
CA ILE A 41 -4.22 -8.45 -4.96
C ILE A 41 -4.37 -7.39 -3.88
N VAL A 42 -3.28 -7.09 -3.18
CA VAL A 42 -3.13 -5.85 -2.39
C VAL A 42 -2.24 -4.90 -3.17
N VAL A 43 -2.69 -3.66 -3.37
CA VAL A 43 -1.85 -2.55 -3.84
C VAL A 43 -1.39 -1.71 -2.65
N TYR A 44 -0.12 -1.31 -2.64
CA TYR A 44 0.46 -0.57 -1.52
C TYR A 44 1.36 0.57 -2.00
N GLY A 45 1.67 1.47 -1.09
CA GLY A 45 2.47 2.63 -1.41
C GLY A 45 1.68 3.72 -2.12
N MET A 46 2.32 4.43 -3.02
CA MET A 46 1.70 5.36 -3.97
C MET A 46 1.12 4.52 -5.12
N ALA A 47 -0.12 4.05 -4.94
CA ALA A 47 -0.71 2.95 -5.68
C ALA A 47 -1.43 3.37 -6.96
N GLU A 48 -1.42 4.63 -7.34
CA GLU A 48 -2.18 5.17 -8.47
C GLU A 48 -1.77 4.52 -9.80
N ARG A 49 -0.46 4.40 -10.06
CA ARG A 49 0.05 3.70 -11.25
C ARG A 49 -0.21 2.20 -11.22
N PRO A 50 0.10 1.48 -10.15
CA PRO A 50 -0.23 0.07 -10.03
C PRO A 50 -1.70 -0.25 -10.30
N ILE A 51 -2.63 0.52 -9.75
CA ILE A 51 -4.06 0.26 -9.97
C ILE A 51 -4.48 0.51 -11.42
N LEU A 52 -3.92 1.51 -12.08
CA LEU A 52 -4.17 1.78 -13.51
C LEU A 52 -3.59 0.66 -14.38
N GLU A 53 -2.40 0.15 -14.07
CA GLU A 53 -1.80 -0.98 -14.77
C GLU A 53 -2.65 -2.24 -14.63
N ILE A 54 -3.06 -2.59 -13.41
CA ILE A 54 -3.96 -3.72 -13.14
C ILE A 54 -5.25 -3.57 -13.93
N ALA A 55 -5.90 -2.40 -13.87
CA ALA A 55 -7.14 -2.14 -14.58
C ALA A 55 -7.00 -2.27 -16.12
N ALA A 56 -5.90 -1.76 -16.67
CA ALA A 56 -5.63 -1.85 -18.10
C ALA A 56 -5.40 -3.30 -18.55
N ARG A 57 -4.65 -4.08 -17.78
CA ARG A 57 -4.36 -5.49 -18.11
C ARG A 57 -5.62 -6.36 -17.97
N LEU A 58 -6.45 -6.15 -16.95
CA LEU A 58 -7.75 -6.79 -16.83
C LEU A 58 -8.70 -6.42 -17.99
N ALA A 59 -8.71 -5.15 -18.40
CA ALA A 59 -9.49 -4.71 -19.55
C ALA A 59 -9.00 -5.32 -20.87
N ALA A 60 -7.73 -5.66 -20.97
CA ALA A 60 -7.15 -6.40 -22.07
C ALA A 60 -7.45 -7.91 -22.04
N GLY A 61 -8.12 -8.40 -20.99
CA GLY A 61 -8.53 -9.79 -20.84
C GLY A 61 -7.50 -10.69 -20.14
N GLU A 62 -6.50 -10.11 -19.47
CA GLU A 62 -5.61 -10.90 -18.63
C GLU A 62 -6.34 -11.37 -17.35
N ASP A 63 -5.98 -12.55 -16.88
CA ASP A 63 -6.50 -13.07 -15.61
C ASP A 63 -5.83 -12.40 -14.42
N ILE A 64 -6.61 -12.04 -13.41
CA ILE A 64 -6.11 -11.44 -12.17
C ILE A 64 -5.02 -12.30 -11.50
N CYS A 65 -5.14 -13.62 -11.57
CA CYS A 65 -4.17 -14.56 -11.01
C CYS A 65 -2.81 -14.51 -11.74
N GLY A 66 -2.78 -14.03 -12.98
CA GLY A 66 -1.57 -13.83 -13.77
C GLY A 66 -0.83 -12.52 -13.46
N LEU A 67 -1.48 -11.56 -12.79
CA LEU A 67 -0.92 -10.24 -12.50
C LEU A 67 0.03 -10.27 -11.28
N THR A 68 1.09 -11.04 -11.39
CA THR A 68 2.04 -11.28 -10.28
C THR A 68 3.29 -10.39 -10.32
N ASP A 69 3.44 -9.57 -11.36
CA ASP A 69 4.64 -8.80 -11.69
C ASP A 69 4.49 -7.27 -11.51
N VAL A 70 3.30 -6.82 -11.16
CA VAL A 70 3.03 -5.38 -10.97
C VAL A 70 3.75 -4.88 -9.73
N ARG A 71 4.58 -3.85 -9.87
CA ARG A 71 5.26 -3.23 -8.73
C ARG A 71 4.27 -2.55 -7.79
N GLY A 72 4.59 -2.53 -6.48
CA GLY A 72 3.69 -1.98 -5.46
C GLY A 72 2.48 -2.87 -5.19
N THR A 73 2.60 -4.18 -5.43
CA THR A 73 1.54 -5.15 -5.14
C THR A 73 2.02 -6.28 -4.26
N ALA A 74 1.07 -6.92 -3.58
CA ALA A 74 1.25 -8.22 -2.96
C ALA A 74 0.19 -9.19 -3.51
N VAL A 75 0.60 -10.44 -3.75
CA VAL A 75 -0.23 -11.51 -4.28
C VAL A 75 -0.06 -12.76 -3.44
N ARG A 76 -1.05 -13.67 -3.50
CA ARG A 76 -1.04 -14.91 -2.76
C ARG A 76 -1.07 -16.10 -3.68
N PHE A 77 -0.24 -17.11 -3.37
CA PHE A 77 -0.24 -18.43 -4.01
C PHE A 77 -0.78 -19.49 -3.06
N ARG A 78 -1.77 -20.25 -3.53
CA ARG A 78 -2.42 -21.34 -2.80
C ARG A 78 -1.91 -22.68 -3.32
N ASP A 79 -1.87 -23.68 -2.42
CA ASP A 79 -1.81 -25.13 -2.69
C ASP A 79 -0.60 -25.77 -3.39
N GLU A 80 0.25 -25.07 -4.11
CA GLU A 80 1.55 -25.59 -4.58
C GLU A 80 2.57 -24.46 -4.71
N PRO A 81 2.91 -23.83 -3.60
CA PRO A 81 3.56 -22.52 -3.66
C PRO A 81 4.95 -22.58 -4.27
N GLU A 82 5.75 -23.59 -3.96
CA GLU A 82 7.17 -23.59 -4.34
C GLU A 82 7.44 -23.86 -5.83
N GLN A 83 6.55 -24.54 -6.53
CA GLN A 83 6.73 -24.81 -7.96
C GLN A 83 6.09 -23.76 -8.85
N ALA A 84 4.86 -23.35 -8.52
CA ALA A 84 4.13 -22.37 -9.31
C ALA A 84 4.84 -21.00 -9.33
N TRP A 85 5.32 -20.55 -8.18
CA TRP A 85 6.00 -19.26 -8.12
C TRP A 85 7.43 -19.30 -8.69
N ARG A 86 8.17 -20.42 -8.59
CA ARG A 86 9.50 -20.55 -9.23
C ARG A 86 9.43 -20.43 -10.75
N HIS A 87 8.34 -20.86 -11.38
CA HIS A 87 8.10 -20.61 -12.80
C HIS A 87 7.86 -19.13 -13.09
N LEU A 88 7.17 -18.44 -12.20
CA LEU A 88 6.90 -17.01 -12.32
C LEU A 88 8.12 -16.16 -11.94
N ALA A 89 8.91 -16.58 -10.96
CA ALA A 89 10.13 -15.91 -10.51
C ALA A 89 11.30 -16.11 -11.49
N GLY A 90 11.41 -17.28 -12.12
CA GLY A 90 12.46 -17.58 -13.12
C GLY A 90 12.44 -16.70 -14.36
N ALA A 91 11.37 -15.91 -14.55
CA ALA A 91 11.24 -14.90 -15.59
C ALA A 91 11.67 -13.48 -15.14
N ARG A 92 12.22 -13.32 -13.93
CA ARG A 92 12.47 -12.00 -13.32
C ARG A 92 13.93 -11.86 -12.90
N ASP A 93 14.55 -10.75 -13.26
CA ASP A 93 15.96 -10.38 -12.92
C ASP A 93 16.11 -9.89 -11.47
N ARG A 94 15.20 -10.18 -10.55
CA ARG A 94 15.25 -9.65 -9.19
C ARG A 94 15.42 -10.75 -8.14
N GLU A 95 16.36 -10.52 -7.25
CA GLU A 95 16.58 -11.37 -6.08
C GLU A 95 15.37 -11.38 -5.13
N GLU A 96 15.24 -12.46 -4.40
CA GLU A 96 14.19 -12.67 -3.42
C GLU A 96 14.76 -12.71 -2.01
N VAL A 97 13.96 -12.20 -1.09
CA VAL A 97 14.20 -12.28 0.35
C VAL A 97 13.11 -13.14 0.97
N TRP A 98 13.50 -14.30 1.43
CA TRP A 98 12.63 -15.16 2.24
C TRP A 98 12.57 -14.64 3.66
N LEU A 99 11.38 -14.20 4.04
CA LEU A 99 11.10 -13.75 5.39
C LEU A 99 10.81 -14.96 6.28
N PRO A 100 11.05 -14.85 7.60
CA PRO A 100 10.53 -15.82 8.55
C PRO A 100 9.04 -16.07 8.32
N SER A 101 8.65 -17.35 8.42
CA SER A 101 7.24 -17.74 8.26
C SER A 101 6.36 -17.16 9.36
N TYR A 102 5.06 -17.15 9.11
CA TYR A 102 4.09 -16.74 10.12
C TYR A 102 4.24 -17.54 11.42
N GLU A 103 4.43 -18.85 11.33
CA GLU A 103 4.57 -19.76 12.46
C GLU A 103 5.82 -19.45 13.31
N GLU A 104 6.95 -19.16 12.65
CA GLU A 104 8.19 -18.79 13.33
C GLU A 104 8.06 -17.45 14.05
N ILE A 105 7.40 -16.48 13.41
CA ILE A 105 7.14 -15.14 13.97
C ILE A 105 6.22 -15.24 15.20
N VAL A 106 5.19 -16.07 15.15
CA VAL A 106 4.28 -16.28 16.30
C VAL A 106 5.00 -16.95 17.46
N ALA A 107 5.93 -17.86 17.17
CA ALA A 107 6.62 -18.66 18.18
C ALA A 107 7.67 -17.86 18.97
N ASP A 108 8.34 -16.87 18.35
CA ASP A 108 9.41 -16.11 18.99
C ASP A 108 9.40 -14.62 18.58
N LYS A 109 9.29 -13.75 19.58
CA LYS A 109 9.36 -12.29 19.41
C LYS A 109 10.69 -11.79 18.81
N ARG A 110 11.77 -12.53 18.97
CA ARG A 110 13.07 -12.19 18.36
C ARG A 110 13.03 -12.41 16.85
N VAL A 111 12.36 -13.46 16.41
CA VAL A 111 12.12 -13.73 14.99
C VAL A 111 11.22 -12.66 14.40
N TYR A 112 10.21 -12.17 15.14
CA TYR A 112 9.41 -11.02 14.72
C TYR A 112 10.27 -9.75 14.55
N ALA A 113 11.21 -9.49 15.44
CA ALA A 113 12.12 -8.35 15.32
C ALA A 113 13.02 -8.46 14.08
N GLU A 114 13.53 -9.65 13.78
CA GLU A 114 14.32 -9.89 12.57
C GLU A 114 13.48 -9.76 11.30
N PHE A 115 12.26 -10.29 11.30
CA PHE A 115 11.29 -10.07 10.24
C PHE A 115 11.07 -8.57 9.97
N SER A 116 10.81 -7.79 11.03
CA SER A 116 10.61 -6.33 10.92
C SER A 116 11.81 -5.62 10.33
N ARG A 117 13.02 -6.04 10.72
CA ARG A 117 14.28 -5.49 10.18
C ARG A 117 14.42 -5.80 8.68
N LEU A 118 14.21 -7.04 8.26
CA LEU A 118 14.30 -7.46 6.87
C LEU A 118 13.26 -6.70 6.03
N TYR A 119 12.02 -6.66 6.51
CA TYR A 119 10.93 -5.94 5.86
C TYR A 119 11.26 -4.45 5.68
N HIS A 120 11.81 -3.81 6.71
CA HIS A 120 12.18 -2.40 6.66
C HIS A 120 13.28 -2.07 5.64
N LEU A 121 14.18 -3.00 5.35
CA LEU A 121 15.25 -2.80 4.38
C LEU A 121 14.77 -2.80 2.93
N GLU A 122 13.60 -3.37 2.65
CA GLU A 122 13.07 -3.55 1.31
C GLU A 122 11.99 -2.52 0.94
N HIS A 123 12.15 -1.27 1.40
CA HIS A 123 11.20 -0.17 1.14
C HIS A 123 11.65 0.82 0.08
N ASN A 124 12.91 0.75 -0.36
CA ASN A 124 13.42 1.64 -1.38
C ASN A 124 13.09 1.08 -2.77
N PRO A 125 12.34 1.79 -3.61
CA PRO A 125 11.93 1.31 -4.93
C PRO A 125 13.11 1.01 -5.88
N ASP A 126 14.28 1.62 -5.66
CA ASP A 126 15.43 1.44 -6.56
C ASP A 126 16.16 0.12 -6.32
N ASN A 127 16.22 -0.35 -5.08
CA ASN A 127 17.00 -1.53 -4.71
C ASN A 127 16.22 -2.61 -3.93
N ALA A 128 14.93 -2.38 -3.67
CA ALA A 128 14.09 -3.37 -2.99
C ALA A 128 14.03 -4.67 -3.80
N ARG A 129 14.14 -5.77 -3.07
CA ARG A 129 13.97 -7.12 -3.58
C ARG A 129 12.52 -7.58 -3.39
N ILE A 130 12.21 -8.71 -3.94
CA ILE A 130 10.93 -9.37 -3.75
C ILE A 130 10.91 -10.01 -2.36
N LEU A 131 9.82 -9.80 -1.60
CA LEU A 131 9.66 -10.45 -0.32
C LEU A 131 8.73 -11.65 -0.45
N VAL A 132 9.13 -12.78 0.14
CA VAL A 132 8.33 -14.01 0.16
C VAL A 132 8.12 -14.45 1.61
N GLN A 133 6.87 -14.62 2.01
CA GLN A 133 6.53 -15.09 3.36
C GLN A 133 5.58 -16.28 3.32
N LYS A 134 5.90 -17.30 4.08
CA LYS A 134 5.07 -18.51 4.22
C LYS A 134 4.03 -18.33 5.32
N HIS A 135 2.80 -18.73 5.01
CA HIS A 135 1.66 -18.78 5.92
C HIS A 135 1.00 -20.16 5.82
N GLY A 136 1.46 -21.11 6.63
CA GLY A 136 1.01 -22.50 6.52
C GLY A 136 1.34 -23.11 5.16
N ARG A 137 0.30 -23.38 4.37
CA ARG A 137 0.43 -23.92 3.00
C ARG A 137 0.42 -22.85 1.91
N GLU A 138 0.23 -21.59 2.28
CA GLU A 138 0.14 -20.46 1.35
C GLU A 138 1.44 -19.65 1.36
N LEU A 139 1.76 -19.02 0.24
CA LEU A 139 2.84 -18.03 0.11
C LEU A 139 2.26 -16.67 -0.20
N VAL A 140 2.74 -15.67 0.50
CA VAL A 140 2.51 -14.27 0.17
C VAL A 140 3.79 -13.72 -0.45
N TYR A 141 3.62 -13.16 -1.63
CA TYR A 141 4.67 -12.62 -2.47
C TYR A 141 4.45 -11.11 -2.61
N VAL A 142 5.45 -10.33 -2.21
CA VAL A 142 5.37 -8.86 -2.26
C VAL A 142 6.36 -8.35 -3.29
N ASN A 143 5.85 -7.76 -4.34
CA ASN A 143 6.66 -7.09 -5.34
C ASN A 143 7.35 -5.86 -4.74
N PRO A 144 8.49 -5.41 -5.29
CA PRO A 144 9.12 -4.16 -4.87
C PRO A 144 8.16 -2.97 -4.95
N PRO A 145 8.34 -1.93 -4.14
CA PRO A 145 7.53 -0.72 -4.21
C PRO A 145 7.48 -0.14 -5.62
N ALA A 146 6.36 0.47 -5.97
CA ALA A 146 6.27 1.24 -7.22
C ALA A 146 7.26 2.41 -7.20
N PRO A 147 7.84 2.80 -8.34
CA PRO A 147 8.62 4.02 -8.42
C PRO A 147 7.79 5.23 -7.98
N PRO A 148 8.39 6.20 -7.29
CA PRO A 148 7.67 7.40 -6.90
C PRO A 148 7.12 8.12 -8.14
N PRO A 149 5.89 8.68 -8.06
CA PRO A 149 5.32 9.43 -9.17
C PRO A 149 6.09 10.74 -9.39
N SER A 150 6.04 11.28 -10.59
CA SER A 150 6.57 12.63 -10.85
C SER A 150 5.63 13.70 -10.30
N THR A 151 6.13 14.93 -10.13
CA THR A 151 5.32 16.09 -9.75
C THR A 151 4.11 16.28 -10.68
N GLU A 152 4.33 16.16 -11.99
CA GLU A 152 3.25 16.28 -12.99
C GLU A 152 2.18 15.19 -12.82
N SER A 153 2.59 13.99 -12.48
CA SER A 153 1.67 12.87 -12.23
C SER A 153 0.80 13.13 -11.01
N ILE A 154 1.42 13.58 -9.91
CA ILE A 154 0.68 13.95 -8.69
C ILE A 154 -0.26 15.13 -8.95
N ASP A 155 0.19 16.14 -9.67
CA ASP A 155 -0.65 17.29 -10.02
C ASP A 155 -1.89 16.84 -10.79
N ALA A 156 -1.72 16.00 -11.80
CA ALA A 156 -2.83 15.46 -12.59
C ALA A 156 -3.84 14.68 -11.73
N GLU A 157 -3.37 13.92 -10.73
CA GLU A 157 -4.23 13.21 -9.79
C GLU A 157 -5.07 14.17 -8.93
N TYR A 158 -4.46 15.25 -8.42
CA TYR A 158 -5.15 16.22 -7.58
C TYR A 158 -6.06 17.19 -8.36
N GLU A 159 -5.89 17.28 -9.67
CA GLU A 159 -6.76 18.03 -10.60
C GLU A 159 -8.02 17.25 -11.00
N LEU A 160 -8.10 15.97 -10.67
CA LEU A 160 -9.33 15.20 -10.91
C LEU A 160 -10.51 15.83 -10.17
N PRO A 161 -11.74 15.73 -10.72
CA PRO A 161 -12.93 16.42 -10.21
C PRO A 161 -13.51 15.75 -8.96
N PHE A 162 -12.69 15.62 -7.92
CA PHE A 162 -13.14 15.11 -6.63
C PHE A 162 -14.13 16.08 -5.96
N THR A 163 -15.20 15.55 -5.42
CA THR A 163 -16.19 16.37 -4.66
C THR A 163 -15.61 16.91 -3.35
N ARG A 164 -14.59 16.24 -2.79
CA ARG A 164 -13.98 16.55 -1.47
C ARG A 164 -14.98 16.53 -0.33
N LEU A 165 -16.07 15.81 -0.49
CA LEU A 165 -17.14 15.62 0.48
C LEU A 165 -17.20 14.15 0.95
N PRO A 166 -17.77 13.90 2.12
CA PRO A 166 -18.08 12.55 2.56
C PRO A 166 -18.96 11.81 1.54
N HIS A 167 -18.85 10.48 1.51
CA HIS A 167 -19.69 9.68 0.65
C HIS A 167 -21.18 9.88 1.01
N PRO A 168 -22.09 9.99 0.03
CA PRO A 168 -23.53 10.25 0.28
C PRO A 168 -24.22 9.26 1.23
N MET A 169 -23.67 8.04 1.37
CA MET A 169 -24.21 7.04 2.32
C MET A 169 -24.21 7.51 3.77
N TYR A 170 -23.35 8.45 4.14
CA TYR A 170 -23.28 8.97 5.50
C TYR A 170 -24.40 9.98 5.80
N GLY A 171 -25.11 10.48 4.78
CA GLY A 171 -26.15 11.48 4.94
C GLY A 171 -25.67 12.67 5.77
N GLU A 172 -26.41 12.97 6.85
CA GLU A 172 -26.09 14.06 7.78
C GLU A 172 -25.21 13.64 8.98
N ALA A 173 -24.70 12.41 8.97
CA ALA A 173 -23.84 11.93 10.05
C ALA A 173 -22.55 12.75 10.13
N LYS A 174 -22.20 13.16 11.35
CA LYS A 174 -20.91 13.81 11.59
C LYS A 174 -19.80 12.78 11.51
N ILE A 175 -18.82 13.04 10.63
CA ILE A 175 -17.62 12.21 10.48
C ILE A 175 -16.44 12.99 11.07
N PRO A 176 -16.00 12.63 12.30
CA PRO A 176 -14.93 13.39 12.98
C PRO A 176 -13.64 13.53 12.16
N ALA A 177 -13.24 12.47 11.45
CA ALA A 177 -12.06 12.49 10.60
C ALA A 177 -12.20 13.52 9.46
N TRP A 178 -13.36 13.59 8.80
CA TRP A 178 -13.59 14.60 7.75
C TRP A 178 -13.59 16.02 8.29
N GLU A 179 -14.26 16.26 9.43
CA GLU A 179 -14.25 17.57 10.09
C GLU A 179 -12.84 18.06 10.40
N GLN A 180 -11.94 17.14 10.69
CA GLN A 180 -10.55 17.43 11.02
C GLN A 180 -9.72 17.82 9.78
N ILE A 181 -10.00 17.20 8.62
CA ILE A 181 -9.17 17.35 7.42
C ILE A 181 -9.79 18.19 6.31
N ARG A 182 -11.07 18.56 6.39
CA ARG A 182 -11.83 19.23 5.31
C ARG A 182 -11.19 20.52 4.78
N PHE A 183 -10.37 21.17 5.60
CA PHE A 183 -9.64 22.39 5.24
C PHE A 183 -8.13 22.16 5.07
N SER A 184 -7.70 20.91 4.93
CA SER A 184 -6.31 20.61 4.67
C SER A 184 -6.03 20.45 3.19
N VAL A 185 -4.79 20.73 2.80
CA VAL A 185 -4.28 20.56 1.44
C VAL A 185 -3.07 19.67 1.49
N THR A 186 -3.10 18.58 0.74
CA THR A 186 -1.92 17.71 0.57
C THR A 186 -0.96 18.42 -0.38
N ILE A 187 0.26 18.68 0.10
CA ILE A 187 1.32 19.32 -0.69
C ILE A 187 2.44 18.35 -1.06
N MET A 188 2.60 17.28 -0.31
CA MET A 188 3.61 16.26 -0.54
C MET A 188 3.12 14.89 -0.07
N ARG A 189 3.80 13.83 -0.56
CA ARG A 189 3.61 12.44 -0.15
C ARG A 189 4.95 11.79 0.12
N GLY A 190 4.96 10.76 1.00
CA GLY A 190 6.19 10.12 1.45
C GLY A 190 6.83 10.83 2.64
N CYS A 191 7.80 10.18 3.29
CA CYS A 191 8.51 10.74 4.43
C CYS A 191 9.91 10.17 4.55
N ALA A 192 10.93 11.03 4.50
CA ALA A 192 12.34 10.62 4.66
C ALA A 192 12.71 10.30 6.10
N ALA A 193 11.89 10.69 7.10
CA ALA A 193 12.13 10.38 8.51
C ALA A 193 11.96 8.89 8.79
N GLY A 194 12.69 8.37 9.76
CA GLY A 194 12.65 6.96 10.18
C GLY A 194 12.12 6.81 11.62
N CYS A 195 11.04 7.54 11.98
CA CYS A 195 10.50 7.51 13.32
C CYS A 195 9.99 6.11 13.69
N SER A 196 10.47 5.55 14.79
CA SER A 196 10.18 4.16 15.20
C SER A 196 8.69 3.87 15.49
N PHE A 197 7.90 4.90 15.72
CA PHE A 197 6.45 4.81 15.98
C PHE A 197 5.58 5.05 14.74
N CYS A 198 6.18 5.44 13.60
CA CYS A 198 5.44 5.91 12.43
C CYS A 198 5.52 4.89 11.30
N CYS A 199 4.39 4.58 10.69
CA CYS A 199 4.27 3.61 9.60
C CYS A 199 4.19 4.26 8.21
N ILE A 200 4.37 5.57 8.09
CA ILE A 200 4.27 6.27 6.79
C ILE A 200 5.32 5.74 5.81
N THR A 201 6.53 5.46 6.27
CA THR A 201 7.60 4.93 5.42
C THR A 201 7.29 3.55 4.85
N GLU A 202 6.58 2.71 5.60
CA GLU A 202 6.13 1.39 5.15
C GLU A 202 4.91 1.44 4.23
N HIS A 203 4.16 2.55 4.27
CA HIS A 203 2.98 2.76 3.44
C HIS A 203 3.29 3.64 2.22
N GLN A 204 3.76 4.85 2.40
CA GLN A 204 4.00 5.82 1.31
C GLN A 204 5.41 5.75 0.72
N GLY A 205 6.36 5.14 1.44
CA GLY A 205 7.77 5.12 1.08
C GLY A 205 8.57 6.27 1.67
N ARG A 206 9.88 6.26 1.40
CA ARG A 206 10.84 7.24 1.92
C ARG A 206 11.08 8.41 0.97
N ASP A 207 10.74 8.23 -0.30
CA ASP A 207 10.86 9.29 -1.30
C ASP A 207 9.76 10.32 -1.10
N VAL A 208 10.18 11.57 -0.92
CA VAL A 208 9.25 12.68 -0.76
C VAL A 208 8.98 13.28 -2.13
N VAL A 209 7.73 13.22 -2.55
CA VAL A 209 7.28 13.81 -3.81
C VAL A 209 6.29 14.92 -3.51
N SER A 210 6.50 16.10 -4.10
CA SER A 210 5.66 17.28 -3.88
C SER A 210 4.85 17.64 -5.12
N ARG A 211 3.72 18.29 -4.89
CA ARG A 211 2.95 18.97 -5.93
C ARG A 211 3.69 20.23 -6.38
N SER A 212 3.38 20.70 -7.59
CA SER A 212 3.84 22.01 -8.04
C SER A 212 3.11 23.14 -7.33
N GLU A 213 3.72 24.32 -7.31
CA GLU A 213 3.07 25.53 -6.79
C GLU A 213 1.81 25.87 -7.59
N ALA A 214 1.79 25.59 -8.89
CA ALA A 214 0.65 25.88 -9.76
C ALA A 214 -0.57 24.99 -9.44
N SER A 215 -0.35 23.74 -9.07
CA SER A 215 -1.42 22.79 -8.69
C SER A 215 -1.84 22.95 -7.23
N THR A 216 -1.03 23.57 -6.39
CA THR A 216 -1.38 23.83 -4.99
C THR A 216 -2.28 25.07 -4.94
N PRO A 217 -3.51 24.99 -4.38
CA PRO A 217 -4.36 26.17 -4.27
C PRO A 217 -3.63 27.30 -3.54
N PRO A 218 -3.70 28.54 -4.04
CA PRO A 218 -3.06 29.66 -3.37
C PRO A 218 -3.58 29.73 -1.93
N SER A 219 -2.65 29.86 -0.98
CA SER A 219 -3.02 30.18 0.40
C SER A 219 -3.81 31.50 0.32
N THR A 220 -5.09 31.45 0.64
CA THR A 220 -5.92 32.67 0.71
C THR A 220 -5.46 33.53 1.89
N THR A 221 -4.33 34.19 1.69
CA THR A 221 -3.91 35.31 2.54
C THR A 221 -4.71 36.53 2.11
N GLY A 222 -5.88 36.71 2.72
CA GLY A 222 -6.56 37.98 2.62
C GLY A 222 -8.04 37.92 2.29
N THR A 223 -8.83 37.34 3.15
CA THR A 223 -10.15 37.87 3.51
C THR A 223 -10.51 37.34 4.90
N SER A 224 -10.93 38.25 5.75
CA SER A 224 -11.33 38.07 7.13
C SER A 224 -12.28 36.90 7.37
N GLY A 225 -11.75 35.80 7.85
CA GLY A 225 -12.50 34.64 8.30
C GLY A 225 -11.54 33.52 8.64
N ASN A 226 -11.50 33.11 9.89
CA ASN A 226 -10.62 32.09 10.45
C ASN A 226 -10.57 30.78 9.63
N SER A 227 -9.76 30.72 8.60
CA SER A 227 -9.48 29.49 7.86
C SER A 227 -8.07 29.02 8.24
N PHE A 228 -7.98 28.18 9.24
CA PHE A 228 -6.75 27.43 9.51
C PHE A 228 -6.59 26.37 8.43
N PHE A 229 -5.66 26.57 7.51
CA PHE A 229 -5.19 25.51 6.64
C PHE A 229 -4.20 24.64 7.42
N SER A 230 -4.54 23.40 7.62
CA SER A 230 -3.63 22.38 8.13
C SER A 230 -2.95 21.73 6.94
N PHE A 231 -1.61 21.76 6.86
CA PHE A 231 -0.87 21.01 5.86
C PHE A 231 -0.74 19.55 6.35
N LEU A 232 -1.20 18.61 5.56
CA LEU A 232 -0.97 17.19 5.78
C LEU A 232 0.27 16.75 4.97
N VAL A 233 1.23 16.19 5.67
CA VAL A 233 2.41 15.51 5.13
C VAL A 233 2.04 14.07 4.80
#